data_4764c7d7df6a62477000adb38c07c952
#
_entry.id   4764c7d7df6a62477000adb38c07c952
#
_cell.length_a   1.000
_cell.length_b   1.000
_cell.length_c   1.000
_cell.angle_alpha   90.00
_cell.angle_beta   90.00
_cell.angle_gamma   90.00
#
_symmetry.space_group_name_H-M   'P 1'
#
loop_
_entity.id
_entity.type
_entity.pdbx_description
1 polymer ?
#
loop_
_entity_poly.entity_id
_entity_poly.type
_entity_poly.pdbx_seq_one_letter_code
_entity_poly.pdbx_strand_id
1 'polypeptide(L)'
;MPKRILICATQVPFVRGGAELLVDGLRDALRERGHTVDVVALPFQWHPPERIAESALAWRMLDISQVNGQPVDLVIATKFPSYLVRHPQKVLWLVHQHRQAYDWYGTPMSDLHGTPAHRTIREQIFRMDERGIGECRERYTISANVSGRLQRFNGISSTPLYPPSRYASQIYAGPYTDYILAPARLDRAKRLDLFVQALAQTRTPVRAMIAGSGPDHER
;
A
#
# COMPACT_ATOMS: atom_id res chain seq x y z
N MET A 1 -18.20 -3.29 22.16
CA MET A 1 -17.88 -4.71 22.43
C MET A 1 -16.60 -5.09 21.69
N PRO A 2 -15.73 -5.93 22.25
CA PRO A 2 -14.58 -6.48 21.54
C PRO A 2 -15.01 -7.21 20.26
N LYS A 3 -14.21 -7.08 19.20
CA LYS A 3 -14.44 -7.73 17.91
C LYS A 3 -13.24 -8.58 17.53
N ARG A 4 -13.48 -9.65 16.76
CA ARG A 4 -12.45 -10.45 16.12
C ARG A 4 -12.24 -9.89 14.70
N ILE A 5 -11.06 -9.33 14.47
CA ILE A 5 -10.75 -8.58 13.26
C ILE A 5 -9.57 -9.23 12.55
N LEU A 6 -9.70 -9.47 11.24
CA LEU A 6 -8.58 -9.85 10.40
C LEU A 6 -8.17 -8.70 9.50
N ILE A 7 -6.88 -8.39 9.49
CA ILE A 7 -6.29 -7.45 8.54
C ILE A 7 -5.69 -8.25 7.40
N CYS A 8 -6.22 -8.07 6.20
CA CYS A 8 -5.72 -8.75 5.00
C CYS A 8 -4.64 -7.88 4.33
N ALA A 9 -3.43 -8.39 4.33
CA ALA A 9 -2.25 -7.71 3.79
C ALA A 9 -1.58 -8.55 2.70
N THR A 10 -0.99 -7.89 1.75
CA THR A 10 -0.18 -8.53 0.70
C THR A 10 1.28 -8.31 1.04
N GLN A 11 2.07 -9.37 1.10
CA GLN A 11 3.47 -9.30 1.46
C GLN A 11 4.36 -9.57 0.25
N VAL A 12 5.41 -8.79 0.11
CA VAL A 12 6.54 -9.13 -0.75
C VAL A 12 7.61 -9.73 0.16
N PRO A 13 7.95 -11.02 0.02
CA PRO A 13 8.96 -11.66 0.86
C PRO A 13 10.28 -10.87 0.88
N PHE A 14 10.93 -10.82 2.03
CA PHE A 14 12.20 -10.12 2.28
C PHE A 14 12.14 -8.59 2.15
N VAL A 15 10.98 -8.01 1.80
CA VAL A 15 10.79 -6.55 1.71
C VAL A 15 9.91 -6.09 2.86
N ARG A 16 10.39 -5.11 3.61
CA ARG A 16 9.62 -4.42 4.65
C ARG A 16 9.68 -2.92 4.42
N GLY A 17 8.52 -2.30 4.34
CA GLY A 17 8.39 -0.86 4.06
C GLY A 17 7.20 -0.23 4.77
N GLY A 18 6.78 0.94 4.29
CA GLY A 18 5.71 1.71 4.91
C GLY A 18 4.36 0.99 4.98
N ALA A 19 4.05 0.12 4.02
CA ALA A 19 2.79 -0.63 4.02
C ALA A 19 2.74 -1.66 5.15
N GLU A 20 3.82 -2.38 5.39
CA GLU A 20 3.94 -3.36 6.47
C GLU A 20 3.92 -2.68 7.84
N LEU A 21 4.61 -1.54 7.97
CA LEU A 21 4.58 -0.73 9.20
C LEU A 21 3.18 -0.17 9.50
N LEU A 22 2.43 0.19 8.46
CA LEU A 22 1.06 0.66 8.58
C LEU A 22 0.13 -0.46 9.07
N VAL A 23 0.26 -1.67 8.52
CA VAL A 23 -0.52 -2.84 8.94
C VAL A 23 -0.22 -3.20 10.39
N ASP A 24 1.06 -3.22 10.78
CA ASP A 24 1.47 -3.46 12.17
C ASP A 24 0.89 -2.40 13.10
N GLY A 25 0.99 -1.12 12.76
CA GLY A 25 0.43 -0.03 13.56
C GLY A 25 -1.10 -0.11 13.70
N LEU A 26 -1.81 -0.49 12.63
CA LEU A 26 -3.25 -0.70 12.69
C LEU A 26 -3.62 -1.87 13.60
N ARG A 27 -2.91 -3.00 13.49
CA ARG A 27 -3.10 -4.17 14.36
C ARG A 27 -2.95 -3.78 15.82
N ASP A 28 -1.85 -3.11 16.15
CA ASP A 28 -1.49 -2.76 17.51
C ASP A 28 -2.50 -1.76 18.10
N ALA A 29 -2.88 -0.73 17.35
CA ALA A 29 -3.88 0.26 17.77
C ALA A 29 -5.28 -0.34 17.98
N LEU A 30 -5.67 -1.35 17.22
CA LEU A 30 -6.95 -2.05 17.43
C LEU A 30 -6.88 -2.97 18.64
N ARG A 31 -5.75 -3.64 18.90
CA ARG A 31 -5.53 -4.45 20.10
C ARG A 31 -5.56 -3.62 21.37
N GLU A 32 -4.93 -2.44 21.36
CA GLU A 32 -4.99 -1.48 22.47
C GLU A 32 -6.41 -1.02 22.81
N ARG A 33 -7.33 -1.07 21.84
CA ARG A 33 -8.76 -0.79 22.03
C ARG A 33 -9.59 -2.00 22.43
N GLY A 34 -8.94 -3.11 22.78
CA GLY A 34 -9.58 -4.32 23.30
C GLY A 34 -10.13 -5.26 22.23
N HIS A 35 -9.78 -5.09 20.96
CA HIS A 35 -10.15 -6.03 19.91
C HIS A 35 -9.16 -7.21 19.82
N THR A 36 -9.66 -8.39 19.41
CA THR A 36 -8.82 -9.52 19.02
C THR A 36 -8.45 -9.35 17.55
N VAL A 37 -7.16 -9.12 17.25
CA VAL A 37 -6.75 -8.77 15.89
C VAL A 37 -5.60 -9.65 15.45
N ASP A 38 -5.68 -10.16 14.22
CA ASP A 38 -4.57 -10.84 13.57
C ASP A 38 -4.42 -10.40 12.10
N VAL A 39 -3.27 -10.76 11.49
CA VAL A 39 -2.93 -10.39 10.12
C VAL A 39 -2.87 -11.65 9.27
N VAL A 40 -3.66 -11.67 8.21
CA VAL A 40 -3.54 -12.67 7.14
C VAL A 40 -2.73 -12.04 6.02
N ALA A 41 -1.54 -12.59 5.77
CA ALA A 41 -0.64 -12.09 4.74
C ALA A 41 -0.31 -13.21 3.74
N LEU A 42 -0.60 -12.97 2.46
CA LEU A 42 -0.17 -13.86 1.38
C LEU A 42 0.99 -13.24 0.60
N PRO A 43 1.97 -14.07 0.17
CA PRO A 43 3.01 -13.63 -0.75
C PRO A 43 2.41 -13.12 -2.06
N PHE A 44 2.93 -12.01 -2.57
CA PHE A 44 2.52 -11.44 -3.83
C PHE A 44 3.65 -11.49 -4.86
N GLN A 45 3.36 -12.13 -5.98
CA GLN A 45 4.24 -12.18 -7.13
C GLN A 45 3.59 -11.44 -8.28
N TRP A 46 4.28 -10.45 -8.84
CA TRP A 46 3.83 -9.68 -9.99
C TRP A 46 4.76 -9.83 -11.20
N HIS A 47 5.81 -10.60 -11.04
CA HIS A 47 6.76 -10.89 -12.11
C HIS A 47 6.97 -12.41 -12.25
N PRO A 48 6.78 -12.99 -13.45
CA PRO A 48 6.22 -12.31 -14.63
C PRO A 48 4.75 -11.87 -14.40
N PRO A 49 4.22 -10.89 -15.18
CA PRO A 49 2.90 -10.29 -14.95
C PRO A 49 1.71 -11.26 -14.91
N GLU A 50 1.84 -12.41 -15.53
CA GLU A 50 0.83 -13.50 -15.52
C GLU A 50 0.58 -14.03 -14.09
N ARG A 51 1.56 -13.97 -13.21
CA ARG A 51 1.46 -14.40 -11.80
C ARG A 51 0.50 -13.55 -10.97
N ILE A 52 0.14 -12.37 -11.46
CA ILE A 52 -0.81 -11.47 -10.79
C ILE A 52 -2.17 -12.15 -10.64
N ALA A 53 -2.64 -12.85 -11.68
CA ALA A 53 -3.93 -13.55 -11.66
C ALA A 53 -3.94 -14.70 -10.63
N GLU A 54 -2.84 -15.45 -10.51
CA GLU A 54 -2.70 -16.53 -9.53
C GLU A 54 -2.78 -15.98 -8.09
N SER A 55 -2.04 -14.89 -7.82
CA SER A 55 -2.06 -14.22 -6.51
C SER A 55 -3.45 -13.68 -6.18
N ALA A 56 -4.16 -13.14 -7.17
CA ALA A 56 -5.52 -12.64 -7.02
C ALA A 56 -6.52 -13.78 -6.73
N LEU A 57 -6.38 -14.91 -7.44
CA LEU A 57 -7.22 -16.09 -7.24
C LEU A 57 -7.00 -16.69 -5.83
N ALA A 58 -5.77 -16.75 -5.36
CA ALA A 58 -5.47 -17.24 -4.00
C ALA A 58 -6.27 -16.46 -2.95
N TRP A 59 -6.31 -15.14 -3.01
CA TRP A 59 -7.13 -14.31 -2.12
C TRP A 59 -8.62 -14.58 -2.28
N ARG A 60 -9.09 -14.78 -3.52
CA ARG A 60 -10.52 -15.02 -3.80
C ARG A 60 -11.02 -16.36 -3.28
N MET A 61 -10.15 -17.35 -3.18
CA MET A 61 -10.47 -18.71 -2.70
C MET A 61 -10.40 -18.85 -1.17
N LEU A 62 -9.79 -17.90 -0.45
CA LEU A 62 -9.72 -17.95 0.99
C LEU A 62 -11.11 -17.82 1.62
N ASP A 63 -11.45 -18.76 2.49
CA ASP A 63 -12.52 -18.61 3.46
C ASP A 63 -11.91 -18.17 4.79
N ILE A 64 -12.25 -16.96 5.19
CA ILE A 64 -11.83 -16.36 6.46
C ILE A 64 -13.04 -15.90 7.27
N SER A 65 -14.22 -16.48 7.00
CA SER A 65 -15.46 -16.17 7.74
C SER A 65 -15.38 -16.61 9.21
N GLN A 66 -14.54 -17.60 9.48
CA GLN A 66 -14.29 -18.11 10.83
C GLN A 66 -12.84 -18.62 10.96
N VAL A 67 -12.36 -18.63 12.20
CA VAL A 67 -11.04 -19.20 12.57
C VAL A 67 -11.24 -20.06 13.82
N ASN A 68 -10.86 -21.34 13.74
CA ASN A 68 -11.01 -22.30 14.84
C ASN A 68 -12.45 -22.35 15.40
N GLY A 69 -13.46 -22.38 14.52
CA GLY A 69 -14.87 -22.42 14.91
C GLY A 69 -15.42 -21.10 15.46
N GLN A 70 -14.63 -20.02 15.48
CA GLN A 70 -15.05 -18.71 15.96
C GLN A 70 -15.27 -17.76 14.79
N PRO A 71 -16.40 -17.05 14.70
CA PRO A 71 -16.66 -16.14 13.60
C PRO A 71 -15.69 -14.96 13.61
N VAL A 72 -15.38 -14.45 12.41
CA VAL A 72 -14.67 -13.18 12.21
C VAL A 72 -15.70 -12.07 12.04
N ASP A 73 -15.62 -11.03 12.88
CA ASP A 73 -16.60 -9.93 12.88
C ASP A 73 -16.34 -8.89 11.81
N LEU A 74 -15.06 -8.70 11.44
CA LEU A 74 -14.65 -7.65 10.51
C LEU A 74 -13.37 -8.07 9.76
N VAL A 75 -13.34 -7.77 8.49
CA VAL A 75 -12.15 -7.87 7.66
C VAL A 75 -11.75 -6.49 7.16
N ILE A 76 -10.48 -6.11 7.37
CA ILE A 76 -9.88 -4.88 6.84
C ILE A 76 -8.87 -5.26 5.76
N ALA A 77 -9.18 -4.97 4.52
CA ALA A 77 -8.28 -5.19 3.39
C ALA A 77 -7.46 -3.93 3.08
N THR A 78 -6.20 -4.07 2.64
CA THR A 78 -5.27 -2.95 2.60
C THR A 78 -4.71 -2.59 1.22
N LYS A 79 -4.33 -3.55 0.41
CA LYS A 79 -3.77 -3.32 -0.93
C LYS A 79 -4.06 -4.48 -1.88
N PHE A 80 -3.89 -4.25 -3.18
CA PHE A 80 -4.02 -5.30 -4.19
C PHE A 80 -3.11 -6.50 -3.88
N PRO A 81 -3.60 -7.73 -4.02
CA PRO A 81 -4.96 -8.16 -4.29
C PRO A 81 -5.75 -8.57 -3.03
N SER A 82 -5.34 -8.17 -1.80
CA SER A 82 -5.94 -8.62 -0.54
C SER A 82 -7.44 -8.32 -0.41
N TYR A 83 -7.94 -7.26 -1.06
CA TYR A 83 -9.36 -6.93 -1.03
C TYR A 83 -10.24 -7.82 -1.92
N LEU A 84 -9.65 -8.79 -2.63
CA LEU A 84 -10.42 -9.81 -3.36
C LEU A 84 -10.98 -10.90 -2.44
N VAL A 85 -10.50 -11.00 -1.21
CA VAL A 85 -11.08 -11.91 -0.20
C VAL A 85 -12.56 -11.62 0.00
N ARG A 86 -13.34 -12.67 0.28
CA ARG A 86 -14.78 -12.55 0.53
C ARG A 86 -15.07 -12.48 2.01
N HIS A 87 -15.85 -11.48 2.41
CA HIS A 87 -16.38 -11.39 3.78
C HIS A 87 -17.55 -10.42 3.81
N PRO A 88 -18.68 -10.75 4.52
CA PRO A 88 -19.86 -9.88 4.56
C PRO A 88 -19.60 -8.54 5.24
N GLN A 89 -18.64 -8.48 6.15
CA GLN A 89 -18.22 -7.27 6.87
C GLN A 89 -16.81 -6.86 6.44
N LYS A 90 -16.60 -6.71 5.12
CA LYS A 90 -15.32 -6.26 4.56
C LYS A 90 -15.27 -4.74 4.44
N VAL A 91 -14.20 -4.15 4.95
CA VAL A 91 -13.86 -2.73 4.86
C VAL A 91 -12.52 -2.61 4.12
N LEU A 92 -12.39 -1.58 3.31
CA LEU A 92 -11.14 -1.23 2.64
C LEU A 92 -10.44 -0.10 3.39
N TRP A 93 -9.15 -0.26 3.67
CA TRP A 93 -8.24 0.85 3.97
C TRP A 93 -7.10 0.82 2.95
N LEU A 94 -7.34 1.43 1.79
CA LEU A 94 -6.49 1.29 0.62
C LEU A 94 -5.17 2.04 0.79
N VAL A 95 -4.08 1.30 0.79
CA VAL A 95 -2.71 1.85 0.74
C VAL A 95 -2.39 2.32 -0.67
N HIS A 96 -2.58 1.46 -1.65
CA HIS A 96 -2.51 1.76 -3.09
C HIS A 96 -3.08 0.60 -3.92
N GLN A 97 -3.52 0.90 -5.12
CA GLN A 97 -3.81 -0.08 -6.18
C GLN A 97 -2.50 -0.72 -6.68
N HIS A 98 -2.58 -1.68 -7.59
CA HIS A 98 -1.39 -2.18 -8.29
C HIS A 98 -0.88 -1.12 -9.29
N ARG A 99 0.01 -0.22 -8.82
CA ARG A 99 0.39 1.02 -9.51
C ARG A 99 0.88 0.84 -10.93
N GLN A 100 1.48 -0.30 -11.25
CA GLN A 100 1.93 -0.63 -12.61
C GLN A 100 0.80 -0.67 -13.64
N ALA A 101 -0.42 -1.01 -13.21
CA ALA A 101 -1.61 -1.00 -14.07
C ALA A 101 -2.27 0.39 -14.15
N TYR A 102 -1.93 1.32 -13.27
CA TYR A 102 -2.57 2.62 -13.12
C TYR A 102 -1.64 3.78 -13.43
N ASP A 103 -1.19 4.50 -12.42
CA ASP A 103 -0.40 5.73 -12.56
C ASP A 103 1.03 5.51 -13.07
N TRP A 104 1.55 4.30 -13.01
CA TRP A 104 2.83 3.95 -13.61
C TRP A 104 2.73 3.35 -15.02
N TYR A 105 1.51 2.95 -15.45
CA TYR A 105 1.33 2.35 -16.77
C TYR A 105 1.86 3.24 -17.89
N GLY A 106 2.66 2.66 -18.79
CA GLY A 106 3.30 3.39 -19.88
C GLY A 106 4.53 4.23 -19.47
N THR A 107 4.98 4.14 -18.22
CA THR A 107 6.21 4.78 -17.75
C THR A 107 7.32 3.74 -17.54
N PRO A 108 8.60 4.16 -17.42
CA PRO A 108 9.71 3.25 -17.08
C PRO A 108 9.58 2.56 -15.70
N MET A 109 8.59 2.94 -14.92
CA MET A 109 8.31 2.37 -13.60
C MET A 109 7.37 1.16 -13.65
N SER A 110 6.80 0.85 -14.82
CA SER A 110 5.87 -0.26 -15.01
C SER A 110 6.52 -1.42 -15.75
N ASP A 111 6.25 -2.65 -15.29
CA ASP A 111 6.57 -3.89 -16.02
C ASP A 111 5.54 -4.18 -17.13
N LEU A 112 4.44 -3.41 -17.17
CA LEU A 112 3.41 -3.53 -18.21
C LEU A 112 3.72 -2.56 -19.36
N HIS A 113 4.34 -3.09 -20.42
CA HIS A 113 4.90 -2.29 -21.54
C HIS A 113 3.94 -2.13 -22.75
N GLY A 114 2.62 -2.25 -22.56
CA GLY A 114 1.63 -1.97 -23.60
C GLY A 114 1.51 -3.02 -24.72
N THR A 115 2.11 -4.20 -24.58
CA THR A 115 1.86 -5.32 -25.48
C THR A 115 0.40 -5.78 -25.40
N PRO A 116 -0.15 -6.51 -26.39
CA PRO A 116 -1.50 -7.05 -26.29
C PRO A 116 -1.72 -7.87 -25.01
N ALA A 117 -0.77 -8.72 -24.62
CA ALA A 117 -0.84 -9.51 -23.39
C ALA A 117 -0.88 -8.61 -22.14
N HIS A 118 -0.01 -7.59 -22.07
CA HIS A 118 0.00 -6.65 -20.95
C HIS A 118 -1.27 -5.80 -20.87
N ARG A 119 -1.88 -5.45 -22.00
CA ARG A 119 -3.20 -4.77 -22.01
C ARG A 119 -4.28 -5.65 -21.42
N THR A 120 -4.31 -6.93 -21.81
CA THR A 120 -5.26 -7.92 -21.25
C THR A 120 -5.08 -8.07 -19.73
N ILE A 121 -3.86 -8.20 -19.24
CA ILE A 121 -3.56 -8.28 -17.80
C ILE A 121 -4.02 -7.00 -17.08
N ARG A 122 -3.75 -5.83 -17.64
CA ARG A 122 -4.22 -4.57 -17.10
C ARG A 122 -5.75 -4.50 -16.97
N GLU A 123 -6.46 -4.90 -17.99
CA GLU A 123 -7.94 -4.95 -17.98
C GLU A 123 -8.47 -5.94 -16.94
N GLN A 124 -7.80 -7.09 -16.77
CA GLN A 124 -8.13 -8.04 -15.71
C GLN A 124 -7.95 -7.43 -14.34
N ILE A 125 -6.85 -6.69 -14.10
CA ILE A 125 -6.62 -5.98 -12.83
C ILE A 125 -7.74 -4.97 -12.57
N PHE A 126 -8.15 -4.18 -13.57
CA PHE A 126 -9.26 -3.22 -13.43
C PHE A 126 -10.56 -3.90 -13.02
N ARG A 127 -10.93 -5.01 -13.68
CA ARG A 127 -12.14 -5.79 -13.34
C ARG A 127 -12.06 -6.40 -11.94
N MET A 128 -10.88 -6.89 -11.54
CA MET A 128 -10.65 -7.42 -10.20
C MET A 128 -10.81 -6.32 -9.14
N ASP A 129 -10.27 -5.14 -9.39
CA ASP A 129 -10.34 -4.00 -8.48
C ASP A 129 -11.77 -3.49 -8.35
N GLU A 130 -12.47 -3.29 -9.47
CA GLU A 130 -13.88 -2.89 -9.48
C GLU A 130 -14.73 -3.84 -8.65
N ARG A 131 -14.57 -5.16 -8.86
CA ARG A 131 -15.29 -6.17 -8.10
C ARG A 131 -14.88 -6.20 -6.63
N GLY A 132 -13.57 -6.33 -6.33
CA GLY A 132 -13.08 -6.52 -4.96
C GLY A 132 -13.30 -5.31 -4.07
N ILE A 133 -13.13 -4.11 -4.61
CA ILE A 133 -13.39 -2.85 -3.91
C ILE A 133 -14.89 -2.57 -3.82
N GLY A 134 -15.65 -2.91 -4.88
CA GLY A 134 -17.10 -2.78 -4.91
C GLY A 134 -17.80 -3.59 -3.82
N GLU A 135 -17.26 -4.75 -3.45
CA GLU A 135 -17.76 -5.61 -2.37
C GLU A 135 -17.48 -5.06 -0.94
N CYS A 136 -16.66 -4.02 -0.80
CA CYS A 136 -16.39 -3.43 0.52
C CYS A 136 -17.55 -2.54 0.98
N ARG A 137 -17.98 -2.70 2.22
CA ARG A 137 -19.06 -1.90 2.83
C ARG A 137 -18.65 -0.44 2.98
N GLU A 138 -17.43 -0.23 3.46
CA GLU A 138 -16.82 1.09 3.62
C GLU A 138 -15.47 1.12 2.92
N ARG A 139 -15.11 2.29 2.40
CA ARG A 139 -13.88 2.48 1.62
C ARG A 139 -13.12 3.68 2.15
N TYR A 140 -12.00 3.40 2.78
CA TYR A 140 -11.05 4.40 3.26
C TYR A 140 -9.77 4.30 2.44
N THR A 141 -9.06 5.42 2.35
CA THR A 141 -7.74 5.50 1.69
C THR A 141 -6.75 6.19 2.60
N ILE A 142 -5.47 5.85 2.51
CA ILE A 142 -4.43 6.42 3.38
C ILE A 142 -4.15 7.90 3.12
N SER A 143 -4.69 8.48 2.05
CA SER A 143 -4.53 9.91 1.73
C SER A 143 -5.54 10.39 0.69
N ALA A 144 -5.73 11.71 0.60
CA ALA A 144 -6.52 12.33 -0.46
C ALA A 144 -5.99 12.00 -1.86
N ASN A 145 -4.67 11.87 -2.04
CA ASN A 145 -4.07 11.46 -3.31
C ASN A 145 -4.49 10.04 -3.73
N VAL A 146 -4.52 9.08 -2.79
CA VAL A 146 -5.00 7.72 -3.07
C VAL A 146 -6.49 7.72 -3.37
N SER A 147 -7.29 8.52 -2.65
CA SER A 147 -8.71 8.71 -2.93
C SER A 147 -8.95 9.27 -4.33
N GLY A 148 -8.21 10.32 -4.70
CA GLY A 148 -8.30 10.92 -6.03
C GLY A 148 -7.91 9.94 -7.15
N ARG A 149 -6.91 9.07 -6.94
CA ARG A 149 -6.58 8.01 -7.91
C ARG A 149 -7.68 6.97 -8.04
N LEU A 150 -8.26 6.53 -6.93
CA LEU A 150 -9.36 5.56 -6.93
C LEU A 150 -10.57 6.13 -7.67
N GLN A 151 -10.90 7.40 -7.41
CA GLN A 151 -11.96 8.08 -8.14
C GLN A 151 -11.65 8.22 -9.63
N ARG A 152 -10.43 8.66 -9.97
CA ARG A 152 -10.02 8.91 -11.37
C ARG A 152 -10.03 7.64 -12.22
N PHE A 153 -9.52 6.53 -11.68
CA PHE A 153 -9.29 5.32 -12.48
C PHE A 153 -10.42 4.29 -12.38
N ASN A 154 -11.14 4.26 -11.26
CA ASN A 154 -12.18 3.26 -11.02
C ASN A 154 -13.57 3.87 -10.82
N GLY A 155 -13.71 5.20 -10.76
CA GLY A 155 -14.99 5.85 -10.48
C GLY A 155 -15.51 5.61 -9.05
N ILE A 156 -14.67 5.14 -8.14
CA ILE A 156 -15.07 4.73 -6.79
C ILE A 156 -14.71 5.83 -5.79
N SER A 157 -15.72 6.29 -5.04
CA SER A 157 -15.55 7.25 -3.94
C SER A 157 -14.98 6.57 -2.70
N SER A 158 -14.19 7.30 -1.93
CA SER A 158 -13.62 6.85 -0.66
C SER A 158 -13.36 8.01 0.29
N THR A 159 -13.26 7.72 1.58
CA THR A 159 -12.94 8.70 2.61
C THR A 159 -11.44 8.62 2.95
N PRO A 160 -10.67 9.73 2.82
CA PRO A 160 -9.29 9.76 3.27
C PRO A 160 -9.20 9.58 4.79
N LEU A 161 -8.44 8.58 5.22
CA LEU A 161 -8.12 8.29 6.62
C LEU A 161 -6.61 8.12 6.74
N TYR A 162 -5.93 9.20 7.11
CA TYR A 162 -4.48 9.24 7.17
C TYR A 162 -3.94 8.35 8.29
N PRO A 163 -2.90 7.54 8.03
CA PRO A 163 -2.25 6.78 9.08
C PRO A 163 -1.48 7.72 10.03
N PRO A 164 -1.56 7.52 11.35
CA PRO A 164 -0.72 8.24 12.28
C PRO A 164 0.74 7.78 12.14
N SER A 165 1.67 8.65 12.50
CA SER A 165 3.07 8.22 12.65
C SER A 165 3.19 7.27 13.85
N ARG A 166 3.82 6.10 13.66
CA ARG A 166 4.14 5.19 14.77
C ARG A 166 5.12 5.82 15.79
N TYR A 167 5.79 6.87 15.39
CA TYR A 167 6.74 7.61 16.21
C TYR A 167 6.16 8.92 16.77
N ALA A 168 4.83 9.10 16.71
CA ALA A 168 4.19 10.35 17.13
C ALA A 168 4.57 10.78 18.54
N SER A 169 4.73 9.83 19.47
CA SER A 169 5.17 10.11 20.85
C SER A 169 6.66 10.46 20.98
N GLN A 170 7.46 10.22 19.96
CA GLN A 170 8.92 10.48 19.95
C GLN A 170 9.28 11.71 19.11
N ILE A 171 8.33 12.21 18.30
CA ILE A 171 8.54 13.38 17.44
C ILE A 171 8.14 14.63 18.22
N TYR A 172 9.04 15.57 18.31
CA TYR A 172 8.80 16.87 18.94
C TYR A 172 9.36 17.99 18.07
N ALA A 173 8.83 19.20 18.24
CA ALA A 173 9.35 20.38 17.57
C ALA A 173 10.73 20.76 18.19
N GLY A 174 11.76 20.77 17.36
CA GLY A 174 13.10 21.16 17.73
C GLY A 174 13.55 22.45 17.04
N PRO A 175 14.72 22.98 17.37
CA PRO A 175 15.29 24.11 16.64
C PRO A 175 15.58 23.72 15.18
N TYR A 176 15.40 24.67 14.28
CA TYR A 176 15.83 24.50 12.90
C TYR A 176 17.36 24.45 12.83
N THR A 177 17.88 23.56 12.01
CA THR A 177 19.29 23.42 11.73
C THR A 177 19.57 23.81 10.28
N ASP A 178 20.84 23.90 9.91
CA ASP A 178 21.32 24.40 8.62
C ASP A 178 21.43 23.30 7.54
N TYR A 179 20.61 22.25 7.64
CA TYR A 179 20.60 21.18 6.63
C TYR A 179 19.21 20.75 6.22
N ILE A 180 19.13 20.19 5.02
CA ILE A 180 17.92 19.52 4.51
C ILE A 180 18.10 18.02 4.68
N LEU A 181 17.17 17.36 5.38
CA LEU A 181 17.15 15.91 5.55
C LEU A 181 16.22 15.26 4.51
N ALA A 182 16.74 14.29 3.75
CA ALA A 182 16.00 13.47 2.81
C ALA A 182 16.04 11.99 3.23
N PRO A 183 15.18 11.54 4.19
CA PRO A 183 15.13 10.15 4.61
C PRO A 183 14.26 9.35 3.63
N ALA A 184 14.84 8.40 2.89
CA ALA A 184 14.10 7.55 1.97
C ALA A 184 14.85 6.26 1.66
N ARG A 185 14.11 5.22 1.24
CA ARG A 185 14.72 4.08 0.58
C ARG A 185 15.34 4.56 -0.74
N LEU A 186 16.58 4.17 -1.00
CA LEU A 186 17.30 4.55 -2.21
C LEU A 186 16.83 3.69 -3.38
N ASP A 187 15.75 4.09 -4.01
CA ASP A 187 15.23 3.47 -5.22
C ASP A 187 14.62 4.53 -6.18
N ARG A 188 14.47 4.16 -7.45
CA ARG A 188 13.96 5.04 -8.50
C ARG A 188 12.61 5.68 -8.20
N ALA A 189 11.73 5.00 -7.47
CA ALA A 189 10.41 5.51 -7.13
C ALA A 189 10.46 6.68 -6.13
N LYS A 190 11.56 6.83 -5.41
CA LYS A 190 11.76 7.93 -4.44
C LYS A 190 12.37 9.19 -5.06
N ARG A 191 12.89 9.09 -6.29
CA ARG A 191 13.38 10.21 -7.07
C ARG A 191 14.40 11.10 -6.33
N LEU A 192 15.32 10.49 -5.57
CA LEU A 192 16.42 11.23 -4.93
C LEU A 192 17.38 11.87 -5.95
N ASP A 193 17.42 11.35 -7.16
CA ASP A 193 18.07 11.98 -8.31
C ASP A 193 17.62 13.44 -8.51
N LEU A 194 16.31 13.71 -8.41
CA LEU A 194 15.78 15.08 -8.49
C LEU A 194 16.24 15.96 -7.34
N PHE A 195 16.33 15.40 -6.13
CA PHE A 195 16.84 16.14 -4.99
C PHE A 195 18.29 16.57 -5.18
N VAL A 196 19.16 15.66 -5.63
CA VAL A 196 20.57 15.96 -5.92
C VAL A 196 20.69 16.98 -7.05
N GLN A 197 19.92 16.83 -8.13
CA GLN A 197 19.88 17.80 -9.23
C GLN A 197 19.42 19.19 -8.78
N ALA A 198 18.43 19.26 -7.89
CA ALA A 198 17.96 20.52 -7.34
C ALA A 198 19.03 21.20 -6.48
N LEU A 199 19.76 20.44 -5.67
CA LEU A 199 20.89 20.97 -4.88
C LEU A 199 21.99 21.56 -5.77
N ALA A 200 22.31 20.91 -6.88
CA ALA A 200 23.31 21.40 -7.84
C ALA A 200 22.91 22.72 -8.50
N GLN A 201 21.63 23.10 -8.48
CA GLN A 201 21.12 24.34 -9.06
C GLN A 201 20.92 25.46 -8.02
N THR A 202 21.16 25.21 -6.75
CA THR A 202 21.00 26.23 -5.72
C THR A 202 22.11 27.27 -5.81
N ARG A 203 21.74 28.55 -5.62
CA ARG A 203 22.72 29.67 -5.57
C ARG A 203 23.25 29.91 -4.17
N THR A 204 22.56 29.41 -3.17
CA THR A 204 22.96 29.53 -1.75
C THR A 204 23.58 28.20 -1.31
N PRO A 205 24.72 28.22 -0.60
CA PRO A 205 25.28 27.01 -0.02
C PRO A 205 24.28 26.30 0.89
N VAL A 206 24.01 25.03 0.62
CA VAL A 206 23.06 24.20 1.38
C VAL A 206 23.74 22.90 1.78
N ARG A 207 23.62 22.54 3.06
CA ARG A 207 23.98 21.21 3.54
C ARG A 207 22.80 20.27 3.34
N ALA A 208 23.06 19.08 2.87
CA ALA A 208 22.04 18.06 2.73
C ALA A 208 22.50 16.73 3.31
N MET A 209 21.56 16.01 3.91
CA MET A 209 21.76 14.67 4.44
C MET A 209 20.75 13.72 3.79
N ILE A 210 21.26 12.71 3.09
CA ILE A 210 20.44 11.61 2.54
C ILE A 210 20.61 10.42 3.48
N ALA A 211 19.51 9.95 4.07
CA ALA A 211 19.51 8.85 5.01
C ALA A 211 18.66 7.70 4.48
N GLY A 212 19.29 6.54 4.25
CA GLY A 212 18.60 5.34 3.80
C GLY A 212 19.52 4.35 3.10
N SER A 213 18.93 3.24 2.67
CA SER A 213 19.58 2.20 1.88
C SER A 213 18.66 1.75 0.75
N GLY A 214 19.20 1.09 -0.26
CA GLY A 214 18.42 0.57 -1.37
C GLY A 214 19.26 0.26 -2.60
N PRO A 215 18.65 -0.27 -3.67
CA PRO A 215 19.37 -0.71 -4.87
C PRO A 215 20.09 0.42 -5.62
N ASP A 216 19.70 1.68 -5.44
CA ASP A 216 20.34 2.84 -6.09
C ASP A 216 21.42 3.49 -5.20
N HIS A 217 21.91 2.81 -4.14
CA HIS A 217 22.92 3.36 -3.22
C HIS A 217 24.24 3.70 -3.90
N GLU A 218 24.64 2.87 -4.87
CA GLU A 218 25.90 3.03 -5.61
C GLU A 218 25.78 3.97 -6.85
N ARG A 219 24.59 4.48 -7.11
CA ARG A 219 24.29 5.35 -8.24
C ARG A 219 24.37 6.84 -7.87
#